data_1e7b9a7804b694013ceecf42cbf49c4b
#
_entry.id   1e7b9a7804b694013ceecf42cbf49c4b
#
_cell.length_a   1.000
_cell.length_b   1.000
_cell.length_c   1.000
_cell.angle_alpha   90.00
_cell.angle_beta   90.00
_cell.angle_gamma   90.00
#
_symmetry.space_group_name_H-M   'P 1'
#
loop_
_entity.id
_entity.type
_entity.pdbx_description
1 polymer ?
#
loop_
_entity_poly.entity_id
_entity_poly.type
_entity_poly.pdbx_seq_one_letter_code
_entity_poly.pdbx_strand_id
1 'polypeptide(L)'
;MRRAISFVLFSVFVFSICLAQMVELKENTWDFGKVRVSEGVVKHVFPLTNDSVENLNVNGTHASCGCTLSEIDRKVILPKETASLEVKFNPKGYSGKITQYVYVNTDSKNMPIYRFIIKAEVIKD
;
A
#
# COMPACT_ATOMS: atom_id res chain seq x y z
N MET A 1 -21.44 47.46 9.71
CA MET A 1 -21.61 46.29 10.57
C MET A 1 -22.05 45.03 9.85
N ARG A 2 -22.49 45.08 8.61
CA ARG A 2 -22.94 43.88 7.87
C ARG A 2 -21.87 43.24 6.98
N ARG A 3 -20.64 43.76 6.94
CA ARG A 3 -19.56 43.27 6.05
C ARG A 3 -18.55 42.36 6.72
N ALA A 4 -18.62 42.13 8.02
CA ALA A 4 -17.65 41.30 8.76
C ALA A 4 -17.99 39.81 8.82
N ILE A 5 -19.20 39.40 8.43
CA ILE A 5 -19.66 38.04 8.57
C ILE A 5 -19.26 37.15 7.37
N SER A 6 -18.90 37.76 6.23
CA SER A 6 -18.59 37.01 4.99
C SER A 6 -17.19 36.43 4.96
N PHE A 7 -16.25 36.88 5.78
CA PHE A 7 -14.87 36.39 5.77
C PHE A 7 -14.61 35.17 6.63
N VAL A 8 -15.47 34.87 7.58
CA VAL A 8 -15.29 33.75 8.51
C VAL A 8 -15.73 32.43 7.89
N LEU A 9 -16.64 32.44 6.92
CA LEU A 9 -17.14 31.24 6.26
C LEU A 9 -16.18 30.66 5.21
N PHE A 10 -15.25 31.45 4.69
CA PHE A 10 -14.29 31.00 3.67
C PHE A 10 -13.11 30.23 4.27
N SER A 11 -12.79 30.46 5.54
CA SER A 11 -11.65 29.84 6.22
C SER A 11 -11.90 28.39 6.62
N VAL A 12 -13.16 27.96 6.77
CA VAL A 12 -13.51 26.62 7.23
C VAL A 12 -13.49 25.58 6.09
N PHE A 13 -13.63 26.04 4.84
CA PHE A 13 -13.73 25.13 3.69
C PHE A 13 -12.38 24.55 3.25
N VAL A 14 -11.27 25.26 3.51
CA VAL A 14 -9.93 24.84 3.07
C VAL A 14 -9.35 23.72 3.97
N PHE A 15 -9.83 23.60 5.19
CA PHE A 15 -9.32 22.62 6.16
C PHE A 15 -9.85 21.20 5.91
N SER A 16 -10.97 21.07 5.18
CA SER A 16 -11.63 19.78 4.96
C SER A 16 -10.95 18.92 3.88
N ILE A 17 -10.15 19.52 3.01
CA ILE A 17 -9.54 18.81 1.87
C ILE A 17 -8.29 18.02 2.28
N CYS A 18 -7.59 18.46 3.33
CA CYS A 18 -6.35 17.83 3.76
C CYS A 18 -6.55 16.49 4.48
N LEU A 19 -7.71 16.27 5.09
CA LEU A 19 -8.02 15.04 5.83
C LEU A 19 -8.38 13.85 4.93
N ALA A 20 -8.89 14.12 3.73
CA ALA A 20 -9.29 13.05 2.80
C ALA A 20 -8.09 12.35 2.15
N GLN A 21 -6.94 13.01 2.04
CA GLN A 21 -5.74 12.44 1.42
C GLN A 21 -4.95 11.50 2.35
N MET A 22 -5.13 11.62 3.67
CA MET A 22 -4.42 10.78 4.64
C MET A 22 -5.08 9.41 4.87
N VAL A 23 -6.32 9.21 4.42
CA VAL A 23 -7.08 7.97 4.65
C VAL A 23 -6.71 6.86 3.65
N GLU A 24 -6.23 7.22 2.46
CA GLU A 24 -5.92 6.23 1.41
C GLU A 24 -4.66 5.39 1.70
N LEU A 25 -3.79 5.82 2.61
CA LEU A 25 -2.52 5.15 2.90
C LEU A 25 -2.63 3.95 3.84
N LYS A 26 -3.76 3.77 4.55
CA LYS A 26 -3.91 2.70 5.55
C LYS A 26 -4.24 1.32 4.97
N GLU A 27 -4.83 1.25 3.78
CA GLU A 27 -5.29 -0.01 3.20
C GLU A 27 -4.17 -0.86 2.61
N ASN A 28 -3.01 -0.26 2.33
CA ASN A 28 -1.88 -0.91 1.69
C ASN A 28 -0.74 -1.26 2.65
N THR A 29 -1.03 -1.31 3.95
CA THR A 29 -0.03 -1.61 4.98
C THR A 29 -0.45 -2.86 5.75
N TRP A 30 0.51 -3.76 5.92
CA TRP A 30 0.34 -4.94 6.77
C TRP A 30 1.48 -5.04 7.76
N ASP A 31 1.14 -5.26 9.02
CA ASP A 31 2.11 -5.51 10.09
C ASP A 31 2.01 -6.98 10.50
N PHE A 32 3.08 -7.73 10.26
CA PHE A 32 3.17 -9.12 10.71
C PHE A 32 3.30 -9.25 12.23
N GLY A 33 3.58 -8.15 12.93
CA GLY A 33 3.86 -8.18 14.35
C GLY A 33 5.22 -8.79 14.65
N LYS A 34 5.31 -9.51 15.75
CA LYS A 34 6.53 -10.19 16.16
C LYS A 34 6.70 -11.46 15.34
N VAL A 35 7.83 -11.57 14.64
CA VAL A 35 8.16 -12.71 13.79
C VAL A 35 9.49 -13.28 14.29
N ARG A 36 9.49 -14.56 14.64
CA ARG A 36 10.73 -15.26 15.00
C ARG A 36 11.41 -15.78 13.74
N VAL A 37 12.74 -15.70 13.72
CA VAL A 37 13.52 -16.22 12.59
C VAL A 37 13.23 -17.70 12.35
N SER A 38 13.02 -18.47 13.41
CA SER A 38 12.68 -19.91 13.32
C SER A 38 11.32 -20.21 12.67
N GLU A 39 10.41 -19.23 12.63
CA GLU A 39 9.11 -19.40 11.96
C GLU A 39 9.25 -19.51 10.44
N GLY A 40 10.37 -19.03 9.89
CA GLY A 40 10.61 -19.04 8.45
C GLY A 40 9.86 -17.92 7.73
N VAL A 41 9.57 -18.16 6.45
CA VAL A 41 8.91 -17.16 5.59
C VAL A 41 7.47 -16.91 6.03
N VAL A 42 7.10 -15.64 6.19
CA VAL A 42 5.73 -15.22 6.44
C VAL A 42 5.17 -14.55 5.19
N LYS A 43 3.86 -14.64 5.00
CA LYS A 43 3.21 -14.11 3.81
C LYS A 43 1.92 -13.38 4.12
N HIS A 44 1.58 -12.44 3.27
CA HIS A 44 0.31 -11.72 3.30
C HIS A 44 -0.17 -11.47 1.87
N VAL A 45 -1.48 -11.49 1.67
CA VAL A 45 -2.11 -11.19 0.38
C VAL A 45 -2.82 -9.86 0.46
N PHE A 46 -2.39 -8.92 -0.37
CA PHE A 46 -3.07 -7.61 -0.51
C PHE A 46 -4.05 -7.66 -1.67
N PRO A 47 -5.26 -7.12 -1.49
CA PRO A 47 -6.17 -6.92 -2.61
C PRO A 47 -5.79 -5.66 -3.39
N LEU A 48 -5.85 -5.72 -4.71
CA LEU A 48 -5.70 -4.57 -5.60
C LEU A 48 -6.92 -4.51 -6.52
N THR A 49 -7.79 -3.53 -6.29
CA THR A 49 -9.03 -3.36 -7.03
C THR A 49 -8.86 -2.29 -8.11
N ASN A 50 -9.28 -2.60 -9.33
CA ASN A 50 -9.33 -1.63 -10.41
C ASN A 50 -10.63 -0.83 -10.33
N ASP A 51 -10.57 0.39 -9.79
CA ASP A 51 -11.73 1.28 -9.64
C ASP A 51 -12.04 2.09 -10.89
N SER A 52 -11.23 1.96 -11.94
CA SER A 52 -11.43 2.70 -13.19
C SER A 52 -12.44 2.01 -14.11
N VAL A 53 -12.78 2.68 -15.20
CA VAL A 53 -13.66 2.13 -16.26
C VAL A 53 -12.86 1.44 -17.36
N GLU A 54 -11.55 1.47 -17.30
CA GLU A 54 -10.64 0.84 -18.26
C GLU A 54 -9.92 -0.35 -17.63
N ASN A 55 -9.38 -1.23 -18.47
CA ASN A 55 -8.51 -2.31 -18.00
C ASN A 55 -7.24 -1.72 -17.40
N LEU A 56 -6.78 -2.30 -16.29
CA LEU A 56 -5.53 -1.96 -15.66
C LEU A 56 -4.50 -3.04 -16.00
N ASN A 57 -3.45 -2.65 -16.73
CA ASN A 57 -2.38 -3.57 -17.10
C ASN A 57 -1.24 -3.44 -16.10
N VAL A 58 -0.82 -4.57 -15.51
CA VAL A 58 0.29 -4.63 -14.58
C VAL A 58 1.56 -4.90 -15.37
N ASN A 59 2.51 -3.96 -15.30
CA ASN A 59 3.80 -4.08 -16.00
C ASN A 59 4.82 -4.91 -15.23
N GLY A 60 4.68 -4.97 -13.90
CA GLY A 60 5.55 -5.76 -13.05
C GLY A 60 5.43 -5.38 -11.59
N THR A 61 6.08 -6.17 -10.75
CA THR A 61 6.19 -5.93 -9.31
C THR A 61 7.65 -5.96 -8.90
N HIS A 62 8.02 -5.18 -7.89
CA HIS A 62 9.34 -5.25 -7.29
C HIS A 62 9.29 -4.86 -5.81
N ALA A 63 10.24 -5.38 -5.05
CA ALA A 63 10.35 -5.11 -3.62
C ALA A 63 11.61 -4.30 -3.31
N SER A 64 11.59 -3.58 -2.19
CA SER A 64 12.71 -2.73 -1.75
C SER A 64 13.94 -3.53 -1.30
N CYS A 65 13.81 -4.83 -1.04
CA CYS A 65 14.94 -5.69 -0.72
C CYS A 65 14.75 -7.11 -1.27
N GLY A 66 15.85 -7.87 -1.37
CA GLY A 66 15.81 -9.27 -1.80
C GLY A 66 15.20 -10.25 -0.80
N CYS A 67 14.92 -9.80 0.41
CA CYS A 67 14.27 -10.59 1.46
C CYS A 67 12.75 -10.68 1.29
N THR A 68 12.19 -9.89 0.39
CA THR A 68 10.76 -9.79 0.14
C THR A 68 10.49 -10.16 -1.31
N LEU A 69 9.60 -11.12 -1.51
CA LEU A 69 9.12 -11.53 -2.83
C LEU A 69 7.68 -11.09 -3.00
N SER A 70 7.35 -10.67 -4.21
CA SER A 70 5.98 -10.24 -4.54
C SER A 70 5.53 -10.89 -5.84
N GLU A 71 4.28 -11.32 -5.85
CA GLU A 71 3.66 -11.96 -7.02
C GLU A 71 2.20 -11.54 -7.11
N ILE A 72 1.77 -11.13 -8.30
CA ILE A 72 0.39 -10.78 -8.57
C ILE A 72 -0.26 -11.87 -9.42
N ASP A 73 -1.49 -12.23 -9.11
CA ASP A 73 -2.19 -13.35 -9.77
C ASP A 73 -2.73 -13.03 -11.16
N ARG A 74 -2.76 -11.75 -11.55
CA ARG A 74 -3.23 -11.31 -12.87
C ARG A 74 -2.39 -10.16 -13.38
N LYS A 75 -2.13 -10.18 -14.68
CA LYS A 75 -1.48 -9.05 -15.37
C LYS A 75 -2.47 -8.02 -15.92
N VAL A 76 -3.71 -8.42 -16.12
CA VAL A 76 -4.79 -7.53 -16.56
C VAL A 76 -5.91 -7.60 -15.53
N ILE A 77 -6.25 -6.45 -14.96
CA ILE A 77 -7.33 -6.33 -14.00
C ILE A 77 -8.46 -5.57 -14.68
N LEU A 78 -9.58 -6.25 -14.91
CA LEU A 78 -10.74 -5.64 -15.54
C LEU A 78 -11.41 -4.62 -14.61
N PRO A 79 -12.22 -3.68 -15.14
CA PRO A 79 -12.92 -2.72 -14.31
C PRO A 79 -13.71 -3.41 -13.19
N LYS A 80 -13.55 -2.91 -11.97
CA LYS A 80 -14.18 -3.41 -10.73
C LYS A 80 -13.73 -4.78 -10.27
N GLU A 81 -12.77 -5.42 -10.96
CA GLU A 81 -12.17 -6.65 -10.50
C GLU A 81 -11.06 -6.39 -9.49
N THR A 82 -10.78 -7.42 -8.67
CA THR A 82 -9.74 -7.39 -7.66
C THR A 82 -8.69 -8.46 -7.96
N ALA A 83 -7.43 -8.05 -8.05
CA ALA A 83 -6.30 -8.94 -8.11
C ALA A 83 -5.74 -9.19 -6.72
N SER A 84 -5.00 -10.28 -6.55
CA SER A 84 -4.33 -10.63 -5.31
C SER A 84 -2.83 -10.50 -5.46
N LEU A 85 -2.22 -9.65 -4.64
CA LEU A 85 -0.77 -9.49 -4.53
C LEU A 85 -0.27 -10.26 -3.34
N GLU A 86 0.43 -11.35 -3.57
CA GLU A 86 1.06 -12.14 -2.51
C GLU A 86 2.44 -11.58 -2.21
N VAL A 87 2.70 -11.28 -0.95
CA VAL A 87 3.98 -10.78 -0.47
C VAL A 87 4.54 -11.75 0.54
N LYS A 88 5.77 -12.22 0.31
CA LYS A 88 6.50 -13.14 1.20
C LYS A 88 7.71 -12.43 1.77
N PHE A 89 7.88 -12.52 3.08
CA PHE A 89 9.02 -11.94 3.79
C PHE A 89 9.80 -13.05 4.50
N ASN A 90 11.11 -13.08 4.25
CA ASN A 90 12.04 -13.99 4.94
C ASN A 90 12.75 -13.22 6.05
N PRO A 91 12.51 -13.54 7.33
CA PRO A 91 13.12 -12.81 8.45
C PRO A 91 14.59 -13.12 8.67
N LYS A 92 15.14 -14.12 7.97
CA LYS A 92 16.53 -14.54 8.15
C LYS A 92 17.50 -13.38 7.87
N GLY A 93 18.39 -13.10 8.81
CA GLY A 93 19.37 -12.03 8.68
C GLY A 93 18.89 -10.68 9.17
N TYR A 94 17.65 -10.58 9.67
CA TYR A 94 17.09 -9.36 10.23
C TYR A 94 16.91 -9.47 11.74
N SER A 95 16.88 -8.32 12.42
CA SER A 95 16.50 -8.21 13.84
C SER A 95 15.90 -6.85 14.10
N GLY A 96 14.93 -6.79 15.02
CA GLY A 96 14.24 -5.56 15.38
C GLY A 96 13.13 -5.19 14.39
N LYS A 97 12.69 -3.94 14.47
CA LYS A 97 11.61 -3.43 13.63
C LYS A 97 12.10 -3.18 12.21
N ILE A 98 11.38 -3.73 11.24
CA ILE A 98 11.66 -3.52 9.81
C ILE A 98 10.42 -2.99 9.10
N THR A 99 10.67 -2.23 8.04
CA THR A 99 9.65 -1.75 7.11
C THR A 99 10.17 -2.00 5.69
N GLN A 100 9.37 -2.68 4.88
CA GLN A 100 9.71 -2.98 3.49
C GLN A 100 8.60 -2.50 2.57
N TYR A 101 8.96 -2.15 1.36
CA TYR A 101 8.05 -1.62 0.35
C TYR A 101 7.96 -2.57 -0.83
N VAL A 102 6.76 -2.74 -1.34
CA VAL A 102 6.48 -3.48 -2.56
C VAL A 102 5.76 -2.55 -3.53
N TYR A 103 6.22 -2.52 -4.77
CA TYR A 103 5.69 -1.64 -5.79
C TYR A 103 5.06 -2.48 -6.90
N VAL A 104 3.88 -2.08 -7.33
CA VAL A 104 3.21 -2.63 -8.51
C VAL A 104 3.15 -1.54 -9.57
N ASN A 105 3.82 -1.78 -10.70
CA ASN A 105 3.85 -0.84 -11.81
C ASN A 105 2.72 -1.15 -12.78
N THR A 106 1.96 -0.13 -13.17
CA THR A 106 0.81 -0.25 -14.05
C THR A 106 0.86 0.77 -15.18
N ASP A 107 -0.04 0.62 -16.15
CA ASP A 107 -0.22 1.58 -17.24
C ASP A 107 -1.27 2.66 -16.93
N SER A 108 -1.77 2.72 -15.70
CA SER A 108 -2.72 3.76 -15.30
C SER A 108 -2.08 5.15 -15.36
N LYS A 109 -2.75 6.10 -16.00
CA LYS A 109 -2.28 7.49 -16.05
C LYS A 109 -2.38 8.20 -14.72
N ASN A 110 -3.39 7.83 -13.91
CA ASN A 110 -3.65 8.46 -12.61
C ASN A 110 -2.85 7.82 -11.48
N MET A 111 -2.58 6.51 -11.58
CA MET A 111 -1.88 5.76 -10.54
C MET A 111 -0.90 4.76 -11.18
N PRO A 112 0.22 5.24 -11.76
CA PRO A 112 1.16 4.35 -12.45
C PRO A 112 1.91 3.40 -11.51
N ILE A 113 2.00 3.73 -10.22
CA ILE A 113 2.68 2.91 -9.21
C ILE A 113 1.80 2.77 -7.98
N TYR A 114 1.51 1.53 -7.60
CA TYR A 114 0.88 1.21 -6.32
C TYR A 114 1.97 0.76 -5.34
N ARG A 115 1.98 1.35 -4.15
CA ARG A 115 2.95 1.02 -3.11
C ARG A 115 2.25 0.30 -1.97
N PHE A 116 2.80 -0.84 -1.59
CA PHE A 116 2.37 -1.63 -0.45
C PHE A 116 3.47 -1.66 0.59
N ILE A 117 3.11 -1.69 1.85
CA ILE A 117 4.05 -1.59 2.96
C ILE A 117 3.87 -2.80 3.85
N ILE A 118 4.95 -3.50 4.15
CA ILE A 118 4.96 -4.54 5.18
C ILE A 118 5.85 -4.11 6.33
N LYS A 119 5.43 -4.44 7.53
CA LYS A 119 6.15 -4.19 8.76
C LYS A 119 6.26 -5.48 9.56
N ALA A 120 7.34 -5.61 10.30
CA ALA A 120 7.52 -6.72 11.22
C ALA A 120 8.51 -6.32 12.32
N GLU A 121 8.42 -7.00 13.45
CA GLU A 121 9.44 -6.95 14.48
C GLU A 121 10.10 -8.32 14.54
N VAL A 122 11.32 -8.41 14.00
CA VAL A 122 12.04 -9.69 13.90
C VAL A 122 12.73 -9.98 15.21
N ILE A 123 12.47 -11.17 15.76
CA ILE A 123 13.05 -11.65 17.01
C ILE A 123 13.99 -12.78 16.68
N LYS A 124 15.26 -12.62 17.11
CA LYS A 124 16.23 -13.70 17.04
C LYS A 124 15.97 -14.71 18.16
N ASP A 125 15.97 -15.96 17.78
CA ASP A 125 15.82 -17.08 18.70
C ASP A 125 17.03 -17.98 18.73
#